data_9c96e9e094f9b8ede2b5cc5f5e46eb3b
#
_entry.id   9c96e9e094f9b8ede2b5cc5f5e46eb3b
#
_cell.length_a   1.000
_cell.length_b   1.000
_cell.length_c   1.000
_cell.angle_alpha   90.00
_cell.angle_beta   90.00
_cell.angle_gamma   90.00
#
_symmetry.space_group_name_H-M   'P 1'
#
loop_
_entity.id
_entity.type
_entity.pdbx_description
1 polymer ?
#
loop_
_entity_poly.entity_id
_entity_poly.type
_entity_poly.pdbx_seq_one_letter_code
_entity_poly.pdbx_strand_id
1 'polypeptide(L)'
;ILRSMLVEEVHAIFAAQRAHGNQKATEGLEEAYVEIMTSQRSFDMGPGLQPDGKPSPYAMEGFGDRVGKCTFEKDEYRAPKATYTAELFVALQKINHTKLIDEFGTGRFFTEEERKTIIDLLLSGKELKYGTIRKKLNIDPSLKFNSLNYSAKKEGETEEERVRDTEKAKFAGMPWTYEYSKCLKDRTEEMPVGEKADLFDRIGEILTAYKNDDSRSSRLEELGLSGEEIDGLLDLSPAKYQRVSLKAMRKMQPYLEDGLIYDKACEAAGYDFRALNDGSKKHLLKGEEINAIVNDITNPVVKRSVSQTIKVINAIIQKYGS
;
A
#
# COMPACT_ATOMS: atom_id res chain seq x y z
N ILE A 1 -18.06 21.48 -17.25
CA ILE A 1 -17.91 22.85 -16.67
C ILE A 1 -16.71 22.78 -15.73
N LEU A 2 -15.73 23.65 -15.95
CA LEU A 2 -14.55 23.76 -15.07
C LEU A 2 -14.91 24.60 -13.84
N ARG A 3 -14.29 24.32 -12.70
CA ARG A 3 -14.49 25.08 -11.46
C ARG A 3 -14.13 26.57 -11.65
N SER A 4 -13.07 26.87 -12.39
CA SER A 4 -12.68 28.24 -12.72
C SER A 4 -13.78 29.02 -13.42
N MET A 5 -14.52 28.40 -14.35
CA MET A 5 -15.64 29.05 -15.05
C MET A 5 -16.77 29.44 -14.10
N LEU A 6 -17.06 28.60 -13.10
CA LEU A 6 -18.06 28.91 -12.07
C LEU A 6 -17.62 30.06 -11.17
N VAL A 7 -16.35 30.13 -10.83
CA VAL A 7 -15.76 31.23 -10.03
C VAL A 7 -15.84 32.54 -10.80
N GLU A 8 -15.45 32.54 -12.08
CA GLU A 8 -15.56 33.71 -12.96
C GLU A 8 -17.02 34.21 -13.08
N GLU A 9 -17.98 33.29 -13.21
CA GLU A 9 -19.42 33.64 -13.25
C GLU A 9 -19.86 34.28 -11.94
N VAL A 10 -19.46 33.77 -10.77
CA VAL A 10 -19.77 34.38 -9.46
C VAL A 10 -19.21 35.79 -9.38
N HIS A 11 -17.95 35.98 -9.74
CA HIS A 11 -17.32 37.31 -9.74
C HIS A 11 -18.08 38.27 -10.67
N ALA A 12 -18.51 37.86 -11.86
CA ALA A 12 -19.28 38.65 -12.78
C ALA A 12 -20.65 39.03 -12.21
N ILE A 13 -21.34 38.09 -11.55
CA ILE A 13 -22.62 38.33 -10.87
C ILE A 13 -22.49 39.37 -9.75
N PHE A 14 -21.51 39.21 -8.88
CA PHE A 14 -21.26 40.14 -7.78
C PHE A 14 -20.88 41.53 -8.28
N ALA A 15 -20.04 41.61 -9.32
CA ALA A 15 -19.69 42.88 -9.96
C ALA A 15 -20.92 43.59 -10.54
N ALA A 16 -21.80 42.87 -11.24
CA ALA A 16 -23.04 43.39 -11.77
C ALA A 16 -23.98 43.89 -10.65
N GLN A 17 -24.12 43.13 -9.57
CA GLN A 17 -24.92 43.53 -8.41
C GLN A 17 -24.41 44.84 -7.77
N ARG A 18 -23.12 44.99 -7.63
CA ARG A 18 -22.48 46.23 -7.13
C ARG A 18 -22.76 47.41 -8.07
N ALA A 19 -22.60 47.18 -9.38
CA ALA A 19 -22.89 48.21 -10.40
C ALA A 19 -24.35 48.69 -10.37
N HIS A 20 -25.29 47.80 -10.01
CA HIS A 20 -26.72 48.14 -9.83
C HIS A 20 -27.07 48.68 -8.44
N GLY A 21 -26.05 48.99 -7.61
CA GLY A 21 -26.25 49.66 -6.32
C GLY A 21 -26.64 48.70 -5.17
N ASN A 22 -26.49 47.39 -5.32
CA ASN A 22 -26.76 46.46 -4.25
C ASN A 22 -25.68 46.52 -3.18
N GLN A 23 -25.92 47.24 -2.11
CA GLN A 23 -24.99 47.42 -0.97
C GLN A 23 -24.67 46.11 -0.21
N LYS A 24 -25.49 45.06 -0.38
CA LYS A 24 -25.23 43.75 0.26
C LYS A 24 -24.20 42.92 -0.49
N ALA A 25 -23.93 43.23 -1.75
CA ALA A 25 -22.95 42.51 -2.57
C ALA A 25 -21.53 42.98 -2.28
N THR A 26 -21.08 42.86 -1.01
CA THR A 26 -19.74 43.26 -0.57
C THR A 26 -18.69 42.30 -1.11
N GLU A 27 -17.43 42.78 -1.17
CA GLU A 27 -16.27 41.93 -1.54
C GLU A 27 -16.12 40.76 -0.55
N GLY A 28 -16.23 40.99 0.75
CA GLY A 28 -16.16 39.93 1.75
C GLY A 28 -17.26 38.87 1.62
N LEU A 29 -18.48 39.25 1.17
CA LEU A 29 -19.52 38.26 0.91
C LEU A 29 -19.22 37.48 -0.37
N GLU A 30 -18.64 38.11 -1.37
CA GLU A 30 -18.22 37.46 -2.61
C GLU A 30 -17.12 36.41 -2.33
N GLU A 31 -16.08 36.78 -1.59
CA GLU A 31 -15.01 35.89 -1.18
C GLU A 31 -15.54 34.69 -0.39
N ALA A 32 -16.38 34.92 0.62
CA ALA A 32 -16.99 33.87 1.42
C ALA A 32 -17.89 32.94 0.57
N TYR A 33 -18.61 33.51 -0.43
CA TYR A 33 -19.41 32.71 -1.35
C TYR A 33 -18.55 31.82 -2.24
N VAL A 34 -17.47 32.37 -2.81
CA VAL A 34 -16.51 31.60 -3.62
C VAL A 34 -15.86 30.51 -2.79
N GLU A 35 -15.44 30.82 -1.57
CA GLU A 35 -14.85 29.85 -0.66
C GLU A 35 -15.81 28.68 -0.38
N ILE A 36 -17.06 28.97 0.01
CA ILE A 36 -18.07 27.93 0.27
C ILE A 36 -18.36 27.11 -0.98
N MET A 37 -18.47 27.75 -2.13
CA MET A 37 -18.79 27.09 -3.40
C MET A 37 -17.63 26.20 -3.90
N THR A 38 -16.39 26.60 -3.63
CA THR A 38 -15.20 25.89 -4.08
C THR A 38 -14.59 24.96 -3.02
N SER A 39 -14.96 25.17 -1.75
CA SER A 39 -14.49 24.31 -0.66
C SER A 39 -14.99 22.88 -0.87
N GLN A 40 -14.10 21.97 -0.62
CA GLN A 40 -14.42 20.55 -0.68
C GLN A 40 -14.11 19.94 0.68
N ARG A 41 -15.09 19.27 1.26
CA ARG A 41 -14.85 18.57 2.51
C ARG A 41 -13.71 17.59 2.34
N SER A 42 -12.80 17.54 3.33
CA SER A 42 -11.77 16.53 3.38
C SER A 42 -12.39 15.13 3.32
N PHE A 43 -11.79 14.26 2.54
CA PHE A 43 -12.23 12.87 2.42
C PHE A 43 -12.26 12.16 3.78
N ASP A 44 -11.36 12.52 4.68
CA ASP A 44 -11.21 11.92 6.00
C ASP A 44 -12.34 12.33 6.97
N MET A 45 -12.99 13.44 6.71
CA MET A 45 -14.15 13.89 7.50
C MET A 45 -15.43 13.07 7.27
N GLY A 46 -15.42 12.19 6.26
CA GLY A 46 -16.58 11.37 5.93
C GLY A 46 -17.77 12.17 5.38
N PRO A 47 -18.96 11.56 5.29
CA PRO A 47 -20.11 12.11 4.57
C PRO A 47 -20.84 13.27 5.28
N GLY A 48 -20.51 13.61 6.48
CA GLY A 48 -21.09 14.75 7.21
C GLY A 48 -21.13 14.54 8.71
N LEU A 49 -21.47 15.59 9.44
CA LEU A 49 -21.69 15.49 10.89
C LEU A 49 -22.99 14.72 11.15
N GLN A 50 -23.02 14.00 12.26
CA GLN A 50 -24.26 13.42 12.80
C GLN A 50 -25.20 14.53 13.30
N PRO A 51 -26.50 14.24 13.49
CA PRO A 51 -27.45 15.23 14.00
C PRO A 51 -27.08 15.82 15.37
N ASP A 52 -26.27 15.11 16.16
CA ASP A 52 -25.75 15.55 17.44
C ASP A 52 -24.45 16.40 17.33
N GLY A 53 -24.03 16.71 16.10
CA GLY A 53 -22.82 17.49 15.82
C GLY A 53 -21.51 16.71 15.90
N LYS A 54 -21.55 15.41 16.22
CA LYS A 54 -20.34 14.58 16.23
C LYS A 54 -19.87 14.25 14.81
N PRO A 55 -18.59 13.91 14.61
CA PRO A 55 -18.10 13.41 13.35
C PRO A 55 -18.93 12.19 12.87
N SER A 56 -19.04 12.05 11.56
CA SER A 56 -19.65 10.85 10.96
C SER A 56 -18.96 9.59 11.49
N PRO A 57 -19.70 8.48 11.75
CA PRO A 57 -19.07 7.20 12.06
C PRO A 57 -18.21 6.67 10.91
N TYR A 58 -18.35 7.26 9.73
CA TYR A 58 -17.49 6.99 8.56
C TYR A 58 -16.36 8.02 8.40
N ALA A 59 -16.27 9.02 9.28
CA ALA A 59 -15.11 9.89 9.35
C ALA A 59 -13.92 9.08 9.88
N MET A 60 -12.79 9.20 9.21
CA MET A 60 -11.64 8.36 9.54
C MET A 60 -10.40 9.22 9.56
N GLU A 61 -9.77 9.24 10.71
CA GLU A 61 -8.40 9.70 10.85
C GLU A 61 -7.45 8.52 10.75
N GLY A 62 -6.58 8.55 9.75
CA GLY A 62 -5.55 7.54 9.60
C GLY A 62 -6.07 6.17 9.20
N PHE A 63 -5.68 5.14 9.95
CA PHE A 63 -6.01 3.76 9.61
C PHE A 63 -7.50 3.43 9.74
N GLY A 64 -8.18 3.89 10.77
CA GLY A 64 -9.60 3.67 11.00
C GLY A 64 -10.12 2.27 10.65
N ASP A 65 -11.43 2.10 10.60
CA ASP A 65 -12.05 0.79 10.32
C ASP A 65 -11.95 0.35 8.84
N ARG A 66 -11.43 1.20 7.95
CA ARG A 66 -11.21 0.84 6.53
C ARG A 66 -10.04 -0.11 6.33
N VAL A 67 -9.12 -0.15 7.28
CA VAL A 67 -7.94 -1.01 7.22
C VAL A 67 -8.19 -2.25 8.06
N GLY A 68 -8.20 -3.41 7.42
CA GLY A 68 -8.40 -4.67 8.13
C GLY A 68 -7.29 -4.94 9.13
N LYS A 69 -7.59 -5.78 10.10
CA LYS A 69 -6.63 -6.23 11.11
C LYS A 69 -5.61 -7.22 10.55
N CYS A 70 -4.45 -7.27 11.21
CA CYS A 70 -3.36 -8.19 10.90
C CYS A 70 -3.80 -9.65 11.05
N THR A 71 -3.26 -10.51 10.19
CA THR A 71 -3.55 -11.94 10.24
C THR A 71 -3.04 -12.60 11.53
N PHE A 72 -1.88 -12.18 12.03
CA PHE A 72 -1.23 -12.76 13.22
C PHE A 72 -1.51 -11.94 14.50
N GLU A 73 -1.26 -10.65 14.45
CA GLU A 73 -1.46 -9.72 15.56
C GLU A 73 -2.86 -9.09 15.43
N LYS A 74 -3.86 -9.71 16.04
CA LYS A 74 -5.28 -9.36 15.82
C LYS A 74 -5.65 -7.93 16.25
N ASP A 75 -4.90 -7.36 17.17
CA ASP A 75 -5.12 -5.99 17.67
C ASP A 75 -4.45 -4.92 16.79
N GLU A 76 -3.51 -5.35 15.93
CA GLU A 76 -2.78 -4.47 15.04
C GLU A 76 -3.46 -4.31 13.68
N TYR A 77 -3.34 -3.12 13.08
CA TYR A 77 -3.76 -2.90 11.71
C TYR A 77 -2.75 -3.47 10.71
N ARG A 78 -3.23 -3.76 9.51
CA ARG A 78 -2.38 -4.15 8.40
C ARG A 78 -1.44 -3.01 8.02
N ALA A 79 -0.17 -3.31 7.80
CA ALA A 79 0.82 -2.33 7.40
C ALA A 79 0.62 -1.84 5.96
N PRO A 80 0.84 -0.55 5.68
CA PRO A 80 0.94 -0.07 4.31
C PRO A 80 2.05 -0.76 3.53
N LYS A 81 1.84 -0.96 2.24
CA LYS A 81 2.88 -1.53 1.36
C LYS A 81 4.04 -0.58 1.13
N ALA A 82 3.83 0.69 1.38
CA ALA A 82 4.80 1.76 1.19
C ALA A 82 5.69 2.03 2.42
N THR A 83 5.75 1.11 3.35
CA THR A 83 6.69 1.17 4.47
C THR A 83 7.98 0.44 4.14
N TYR A 84 9.11 0.89 4.68
CA TYR A 84 10.41 0.25 4.54
C TYR A 84 10.35 -1.23 4.94
N THR A 85 9.81 -1.49 6.12
CA THR A 85 9.66 -2.85 6.65
C THR A 85 8.83 -3.73 5.71
N ALA A 86 7.74 -3.22 5.12
CA ALA A 86 6.92 -4.01 4.21
C ALA A 86 7.61 -4.29 2.87
N GLU A 87 8.35 -3.33 2.33
CA GLU A 87 9.11 -3.52 1.09
C GLU A 87 10.25 -4.53 1.29
N LEU A 88 11.02 -4.38 2.38
CA LEU A 88 12.09 -5.32 2.74
C LEU A 88 11.55 -6.73 3.00
N PHE A 89 10.44 -6.83 3.75
CA PHE A 89 9.78 -8.11 4.02
C PHE A 89 9.40 -8.87 2.75
N VAL A 90 8.83 -8.19 1.76
CA VAL A 90 8.49 -8.80 0.46
C VAL A 90 9.74 -9.17 -0.33
N ALA A 91 10.77 -8.33 -0.28
CA ALA A 91 12.04 -8.60 -0.96
C ALA A 91 12.75 -9.82 -0.37
N LEU A 92 12.83 -9.94 0.96
CA LEU A 92 13.44 -11.08 1.65
C LEU A 92 12.71 -12.39 1.32
N GLN A 93 11.37 -12.39 1.29
CA GLN A 93 10.61 -13.56 0.85
C GLN A 93 10.98 -13.97 -0.58
N LYS A 94 11.10 -12.99 -1.49
CA LYS A 94 11.48 -13.26 -2.87
C LYS A 94 12.89 -13.84 -2.98
N ILE A 95 13.84 -13.30 -2.23
CA ILE A 95 15.23 -13.80 -2.15
C ILE A 95 15.22 -15.26 -1.69
N ASN A 96 14.56 -15.55 -0.55
CA ASN A 96 14.59 -16.86 0.08
C ASN A 96 13.81 -17.95 -0.66
N HIS A 97 12.87 -17.58 -1.55
CA HIS A 97 12.17 -18.54 -2.43
C HIS A 97 12.89 -18.75 -3.77
N THR A 98 13.86 -17.92 -4.11
CA THR A 98 14.55 -18.03 -5.39
C THR A 98 15.64 -19.08 -5.31
N LYS A 99 15.59 -20.02 -6.26
CA LYS A 99 16.62 -21.06 -6.45
C LYS A 99 17.32 -20.86 -7.79
N LEU A 100 18.59 -21.20 -7.81
CA LEU A 100 19.37 -21.36 -9.01
C LEU A 100 19.32 -22.85 -9.37
N ILE A 101 18.82 -23.19 -10.55
CA ILE A 101 18.56 -24.55 -11.00
C ILE A 101 19.46 -24.87 -12.20
N ASP A 102 20.12 -26.01 -12.17
CA ASP A 102 20.92 -26.55 -13.29
C ASP A 102 20.05 -27.23 -14.34
N GLU A 103 20.67 -27.75 -15.40
CA GLU A 103 20.01 -28.46 -16.51
C GLU A 103 19.36 -29.78 -16.08
N PHE A 104 19.77 -30.35 -14.95
CA PHE A 104 19.24 -31.61 -14.39
C PHE A 104 18.09 -31.36 -13.42
N GLY A 105 17.72 -30.10 -13.16
CA GLY A 105 16.67 -29.75 -12.21
C GLY A 105 17.14 -29.69 -10.75
N THR A 106 18.44 -29.88 -10.50
CA THR A 106 19.03 -29.71 -9.15
C THR A 106 19.19 -28.23 -8.88
N GLY A 107 18.76 -27.78 -7.70
CA GLY A 107 18.76 -26.35 -7.40
C GLY A 107 19.33 -26.03 -6.03
N ARG A 108 20.00 -24.88 -5.90
CA ARG A 108 20.44 -24.30 -4.65
C ARG A 108 19.77 -22.95 -4.39
N PHE A 109 19.63 -22.61 -3.15
CA PHE A 109 19.30 -21.25 -2.73
C PHE A 109 20.54 -20.33 -2.78
N PHE A 110 20.32 -19.04 -2.63
CA PHE A 110 21.40 -18.09 -2.44
C PHE A 110 22.13 -18.36 -1.12
N THR A 111 23.46 -18.22 -1.15
CA THR A 111 24.29 -18.25 0.07
C THR A 111 24.02 -17.00 0.93
N GLU A 112 24.50 -16.99 2.16
CA GLU A 112 24.37 -15.83 3.04
C GLU A 112 25.02 -14.58 2.44
N GLU A 113 26.21 -14.72 1.87
CA GLU A 113 26.93 -13.62 1.22
C GLU A 113 26.20 -13.09 -0.03
N GLU A 114 25.66 -14.02 -0.84
CA GLU A 114 24.84 -13.66 -2.01
C GLU A 114 23.56 -12.90 -1.58
N ARG A 115 22.89 -13.35 -0.51
CA ARG A 115 21.72 -12.65 0.04
C ARG A 115 22.05 -11.24 0.52
N LYS A 116 23.12 -11.07 1.29
CA LYS A 116 23.60 -9.75 1.73
C LYS A 116 23.84 -8.82 0.55
N THR A 117 24.56 -9.29 -0.45
CA THR A 117 24.82 -8.51 -1.67
C THR A 117 23.54 -8.12 -2.41
N ILE A 118 22.54 -9.02 -2.48
CA ILE A 118 21.23 -8.71 -3.11
C ILE A 118 20.48 -7.65 -2.29
N ILE A 119 20.50 -7.72 -0.96
CA ILE A 119 19.88 -6.73 -0.08
C ILE A 119 20.52 -5.35 -0.27
N ASP A 120 21.85 -5.27 -0.30
CA ASP A 120 22.59 -4.01 -0.54
C ASP A 120 22.22 -3.39 -1.90
N LEU A 121 22.10 -4.23 -2.93
CA LEU A 121 21.67 -3.79 -4.26
C LEU A 121 20.21 -3.27 -4.26
N LEU A 122 19.33 -3.86 -3.46
CA LEU A 122 17.94 -3.41 -3.32
C LEU A 122 17.85 -2.06 -2.60
N LEU A 123 18.67 -1.86 -1.56
CA LEU A 123 18.70 -0.61 -0.79
C LEU A 123 19.31 0.55 -1.58
N SER A 124 20.16 0.26 -2.58
CA SER A 124 20.81 1.26 -3.42
C SER A 124 19.99 1.72 -4.62
N GLY A 125 18.85 1.10 -4.93
CA GLY A 125 18.08 1.40 -6.14
C GLY A 125 16.58 1.18 -6.04
N LYS A 126 15.84 1.75 -6.98
CA LYS A 126 14.37 1.64 -7.04
C LYS A 126 13.89 0.23 -7.34
N GLU A 127 14.60 -0.48 -8.20
CA GLU A 127 14.31 -1.86 -8.58
C GLU A 127 15.57 -2.64 -8.96
N LEU A 128 15.54 -3.94 -8.72
CA LEU A 128 16.59 -4.88 -9.04
C LEU A 128 16.08 -5.88 -10.08
N LYS A 129 16.88 -6.12 -11.13
CA LYS A 129 16.58 -7.08 -12.20
C LYS A 129 17.39 -8.35 -12.02
N TYR A 130 16.88 -9.50 -12.50
CA TYR A 130 17.58 -10.77 -12.44
C TYR A 130 18.95 -10.73 -13.13
N GLY A 131 19.06 -10.09 -14.29
CA GLY A 131 20.33 -9.94 -15.01
C GLY A 131 21.38 -9.10 -14.25
N THR A 132 20.94 -8.16 -13.39
CA THR A 132 21.85 -7.41 -12.51
C THR A 132 22.39 -8.33 -11.41
N ILE A 133 21.53 -9.17 -10.81
CA ILE A 133 21.94 -10.17 -9.82
C ILE A 133 22.95 -11.13 -10.41
N ARG A 134 22.65 -11.71 -11.58
CA ARG A 134 23.58 -12.60 -12.27
C ARG A 134 24.95 -12.00 -12.45
N LYS A 135 25.03 -10.77 -12.96
CA LYS A 135 26.29 -10.07 -13.19
C LYS A 135 27.06 -9.77 -11.90
N LYS A 136 26.36 -9.31 -10.87
CA LYS A 136 26.99 -8.90 -9.60
C LYS A 136 27.49 -10.09 -8.77
N LEU A 137 26.78 -11.20 -8.85
CA LEU A 137 27.13 -12.42 -8.12
C LEU A 137 27.97 -13.40 -8.97
N ASN A 138 28.29 -13.05 -10.22
CA ASN A 138 29.00 -13.92 -11.17
C ASN A 138 28.36 -15.31 -11.26
N ILE A 139 27.01 -15.37 -11.34
CA ILE A 139 26.27 -16.63 -11.42
C ILE A 139 26.56 -17.30 -12.75
N ASP A 140 26.92 -18.58 -12.69
CA ASP A 140 27.21 -19.39 -13.88
C ASP A 140 26.05 -19.32 -14.91
N PRO A 141 26.35 -19.10 -16.20
CA PRO A 141 25.34 -19.02 -17.25
C PRO A 141 24.45 -20.26 -17.38
N SER A 142 24.94 -21.44 -17.00
CA SER A 142 24.19 -22.70 -17.01
C SER A 142 23.05 -22.74 -15.97
N LEU A 143 23.18 -21.98 -14.89
CA LEU A 143 22.18 -21.92 -13.82
C LEU A 143 21.03 -20.97 -14.23
N LYS A 144 19.79 -21.40 -14.02
CA LYS A 144 18.56 -20.66 -14.32
C LYS A 144 17.80 -20.33 -13.03
N PHE A 145 17.16 -19.15 -12.97
CA PHE A 145 16.31 -18.79 -11.84
C PHE A 145 14.98 -19.53 -11.93
N ASN A 146 14.59 -20.26 -10.89
CA ASN A 146 13.35 -21.04 -10.83
C ASN A 146 12.08 -20.22 -11.05
N SER A 147 12.13 -18.93 -10.79
CA SER A 147 10.99 -18.01 -10.88
C SER A 147 10.80 -17.37 -12.26
N LEU A 148 11.65 -17.72 -13.24
CA LEU A 148 11.57 -17.23 -14.61
C LEU A 148 11.25 -18.37 -15.59
N ASN A 149 10.51 -18.02 -16.64
CA ASN A 149 10.23 -18.95 -17.72
C ASN A 149 11.17 -18.70 -18.92
N TYR A 150 12.12 -19.60 -19.11
CA TYR A 150 13.09 -19.55 -20.21
C TYR A 150 12.64 -20.30 -21.47
N SER A 151 11.44 -20.87 -21.50
CA SER A 151 10.95 -21.69 -22.62
C SER A 151 10.40 -20.87 -23.79
N ALA A 152 10.04 -19.62 -23.58
CA ALA A 152 9.53 -18.77 -24.66
C ALA A 152 10.65 -18.45 -25.66
N LYS A 153 10.46 -18.87 -26.91
CA LYS A 153 11.41 -18.63 -28.02
C LYS A 153 10.81 -17.59 -28.97
N LYS A 154 11.64 -16.64 -29.42
CA LYS A 154 11.36 -15.84 -30.61
C LYS A 154 12.05 -16.48 -31.81
N GLU A 155 11.47 -16.30 -32.98
CA GLU A 155 12.06 -16.84 -34.21
C GLU A 155 13.45 -16.24 -34.45
N GLY A 156 14.47 -17.10 -34.64
CA GLY A 156 15.86 -16.68 -34.85
C GLY A 156 16.66 -16.29 -33.61
N GLU A 157 16.07 -16.39 -32.39
CA GLU A 157 16.72 -16.03 -31.14
C GLU A 157 17.70 -17.11 -30.65
N THR A 158 18.92 -16.73 -30.31
CA THR A 158 19.88 -17.62 -29.66
C THR A 158 19.50 -17.89 -28.20
N GLU A 159 20.05 -18.95 -27.60
CA GLU A 159 19.79 -19.25 -26.18
C GLU A 159 20.32 -18.15 -25.25
N GLU A 160 21.47 -17.58 -25.56
CA GLU A 160 22.06 -16.51 -24.77
C GLU A 160 21.20 -15.22 -24.82
N GLU A 161 20.66 -14.87 -25.99
CA GLU A 161 19.75 -13.74 -26.15
C GLU A 161 18.46 -13.95 -25.37
N ARG A 162 17.90 -15.16 -25.43
CA ARG A 162 16.70 -15.53 -24.67
C ARG A 162 16.92 -15.42 -23.17
N VAL A 163 18.03 -15.93 -22.64
CA VAL A 163 18.38 -15.82 -21.22
C VAL A 163 18.48 -14.34 -20.83
N ARG A 164 19.25 -13.57 -21.61
CA ARG A 164 19.44 -12.13 -21.37
C ARG A 164 18.12 -11.36 -21.39
N ASP A 165 17.23 -11.64 -22.34
CA ASP A 165 15.95 -10.97 -22.47
C ASP A 165 14.98 -11.37 -21.34
N THR A 166 14.94 -12.64 -20.97
CA THR A 166 14.15 -13.14 -19.84
C THR A 166 14.59 -12.48 -18.52
N GLU A 167 15.88 -12.31 -18.31
CA GLU A 167 16.43 -11.73 -17.10
C GLU A 167 16.40 -10.20 -17.00
N LYS A 168 15.90 -9.53 -18.05
CA LYS A 168 15.49 -8.10 -17.94
C LYS A 168 14.29 -7.91 -17.00
N ALA A 169 13.59 -8.99 -16.65
CA ALA A 169 12.48 -8.97 -15.72
C ALA A 169 12.91 -8.42 -14.34
N LYS A 170 11.99 -7.75 -13.69
CA LYS A 170 12.17 -7.26 -12.32
C LYS A 170 12.21 -8.43 -11.34
N PHE A 171 13.26 -8.48 -10.53
CA PHE A 171 13.39 -9.41 -9.42
C PHE A 171 12.60 -8.90 -8.21
N ALA A 172 13.01 -7.79 -7.64
CA ALA A 172 12.38 -7.13 -6.50
C ALA A 172 12.62 -5.62 -6.57
N GLY A 173 12.12 -4.88 -5.62
CA GLY A 173 12.41 -3.45 -5.51
C GLY A 173 11.81 -2.85 -4.27
N MET A 174 12.38 -1.73 -3.86
CA MET A 174 11.93 -0.91 -2.75
C MET A 174 11.62 0.51 -3.26
N PRO A 175 10.61 0.66 -4.15
CA PRO A 175 10.36 1.92 -4.83
C PRO A 175 10.01 3.07 -3.89
N TRP A 176 9.27 2.83 -2.81
CA TRP A 176 8.91 3.86 -1.86
C TRP A 176 10.10 4.26 -1.00
N THR A 177 10.86 3.29 -0.49
CA THR A 177 12.12 3.53 0.21
C THR A 177 13.08 4.37 -0.64
N TYR A 178 13.17 4.09 -1.94
CA TYR A 178 13.99 4.87 -2.87
C TYR A 178 13.49 6.31 -3.02
N GLU A 179 12.18 6.51 -3.23
CA GLU A 179 11.60 7.86 -3.34
C GLU A 179 11.76 8.66 -2.03
N TYR A 180 11.53 8.04 -0.87
CA TYR A 180 11.77 8.70 0.43
C TYR A 180 13.25 9.06 0.62
N SER A 181 14.18 8.16 0.27
CA SER A 181 15.62 8.46 0.32
C SER A 181 16.02 9.60 -0.60
N LYS A 182 15.31 9.79 -1.71
CA LYS A 182 15.55 10.90 -2.64
C LYS A 182 15.03 12.22 -2.07
N CYS A 183 13.83 12.24 -1.52
CA CYS A 183 13.24 13.43 -0.89
C CYS A 183 14.01 13.88 0.36
N LEU A 184 14.58 12.92 1.11
CA LEU A 184 15.23 13.13 2.40
C LEU A 184 16.74 12.87 2.35
N LYS A 185 17.39 13.09 1.20
CA LYS A 185 18.78 12.69 0.96
C LYS A 185 19.72 13.21 2.04
N ASP A 186 19.70 14.51 2.27
CA ASP A 186 20.65 15.18 3.17
C ASP A 186 20.45 14.74 4.64
N ARG A 187 19.22 14.44 5.02
CA ARG A 187 18.85 13.95 6.36
C ARG A 187 19.28 12.51 6.59
N THR A 188 19.16 11.66 5.57
CA THR A 188 19.27 10.20 5.72
C THR A 188 20.60 9.62 5.29
N GLU A 189 21.52 10.43 4.78
CA GLU A 189 22.81 9.97 4.26
C GLU A 189 23.68 9.34 5.36
N GLU A 190 23.74 9.97 6.52
CA GLU A 190 24.52 9.48 7.68
C GLU A 190 23.65 8.79 8.77
N MET A 191 22.34 8.64 8.50
CA MET A 191 21.41 8.10 9.49
C MET A 191 21.59 6.59 9.66
N PRO A 192 21.62 6.06 10.90
CA PRO A 192 21.66 4.62 11.15
C PRO A 192 20.49 3.90 10.48
N VAL A 193 20.74 2.70 9.94
CA VAL A 193 19.73 1.94 9.18
C VAL A 193 18.44 1.71 9.95
N GLY A 194 18.51 1.46 11.25
CA GLY A 194 17.32 1.28 12.09
C GLY A 194 16.47 2.55 12.22
N GLU A 195 17.10 3.69 12.46
CA GLU A 195 16.40 4.99 12.56
C GLU A 195 15.79 5.39 11.21
N LYS A 196 16.52 5.15 10.12
CA LYS A 196 16.04 5.38 8.75
C LYS A 196 14.83 4.49 8.43
N ALA A 197 14.85 3.22 8.84
CA ALA A 197 13.75 2.29 8.67
C ALA A 197 12.50 2.77 9.44
N ASP A 198 12.66 3.19 10.69
CA ASP A 198 11.57 3.69 11.51
C ASP A 198 10.97 4.99 10.95
N LEU A 199 11.81 5.92 10.48
CA LEU A 199 11.35 7.15 9.83
C LEU A 199 10.54 6.84 8.57
N PHE A 200 11.04 5.96 7.71
CA PHE A 200 10.37 5.59 6.45
C PHE A 200 9.09 4.79 6.68
N ASP A 201 9.04 3.97 7.73
CA ASP A 201 7.80 3.30 8.12
C ASP A 201 6.73 4.33 8.52
N ARG A 202 7.08 5.32 9.35
CA ARG A 202 6.14 6.39 9.76
C ARG A 202 5.68 7.23 8.58
N ILE A 203 6.59 7.62 7.67
CA ILE A 203 6.24 8.35 6.46
C ILE A 203 5.27 7.52 5.59
N GLY A 204 5.58 6.24 5.37
CA GLY A 204 4.73 5.34 4.60
C GLY A 204 3.34 5.16 5.21
N GLU A 205 3.24 5.12 6.54
CA GLU A 205 1.97 5.09 7.27
C GLU A 205 1.16 6.39 7.05
N ILE A 206 1.78 7.55 7.24
CA ILE A 206 1.13 8.85 7.07
C ILE A 206 0.63 9.01 5.64
N LEU A 207 1.49 8.85 4.64
CA LEU A 207 1.13 9.06 3.24
C LEU A 207 0.07 8.09 2.73
N THR A 208 0.02 6.86 3.27
CA THR A 208 -0.98 5.86 2.87
C THR A 208 -2.31 6.04 3.58
N ALA A 209 -2.28 6.35 4.88
CA ALA A 209 -3.47 6.40 5.72
C ALA A 209 -4.26 7.70 5.53
N TYR A 210 -3.56 8.83 5.43
CA TYR A 210 -4.19 10.14 5.27
C TYR A 210 -4.30 10.50 3.80
N LYS A 211 -5.40 11.17 3.40
CA LYS A 211 -5.69 11.52 2.01
C LYS A 211 -5.73 13.03 1.76
N ASN A 212 -5.78 13.82 2.82
CA ASN A 212 -5.71 15.27 2.77
C ASN A 212 -4.28 15.74 2.99
N ASP A 213 -3.81 16.66 2.17
CA ASP A 213 -2.43 17.17 2.25
C ASP A 213 -2.20 17.98 3.52
N ASP A 214 -3.19 18.73 4.03
CA ASP A 214 -3.08 19.43 5.31
C ASP A 214 -2.83 18.45 6.48
N SER A 215 -3.60 17.35 6.51
CA SER A 215 -3.43 16.30 7.53
C SER A 215 -2.10 15.57 7.40
N ARG A 216 -1.61 15.36 6.16
CA ARG A 216 -0.30 14.77 5.90
C ARG A 216 0.81 15.71 6.33
N SER A 217 0.75 16.98 5.92
CA SER A 217 1.76 18.00 6.29
C SER A 217 1.91 18.12 7.78
N SER A 218 0.81 18.32 8.52
CA SER A 218 0.84 18.45 9.97
C SER A 218 1.50 17.24 10.66
N ARG A 219 1.22 16.02 10.19
CA ARG A 219 1.82 14.82 10.77
C ARG A 219 3.26 14.58 10.33
N LEU A 220 3.65 15.03 9.15
CA LEU A 220 5.04 15.00 8.72
C LEU A 220 5.87 16.05 9.47
N GLU A 221 5.29 17.21 9.79
CA GLU A 221 5.90 18.21 10.66
C GLU A 221 6.18 17.66 12.08
N GLU A 222 5.27 16.85 12.63
CA GLU A 222 5.48 16.15 13.91
C GLU A 222 6.71 15.22 13.90
N LEU A 223 7.15 14.76 12.72
CA LEU A 223 8.40 14.00 12.54
C LEU A 223 9.65 14.90 12.45
N GLY A 224 9.47 16.22 12.54
CA GLY A 224 10.56 17.20 12.42
C GLY A 224 11.09 17.38 11.00
N LEU A 225 10.26 17.11 9.97
CA LEU A 225 10.62 17.34 8.57
C LEU A 225 10.48 18.82 8.21
N SER A 226 11.34 19.30 7.32
CA SER A 226 11.28 20.66 6.78
C SER A 226 10.18 20.82 5.72
N GLY A 227 9.77 22.04 5.43
CA GLY A 227 8.77 22.32 4.38
C GLY A 227 9.15 21.75 3.02
N GLU A 228 10.42 21.88 2.58
CA GLU A 228 10.89 21.32 1.32
C GLU A 228 10.83 19.79 1.27
N GLU A 229 11.18 19.12 2.39
CA GLU A 229 11.08 17.68 2.52
C GLU A 229 9.61 17.22 2.46
N ILE A 230 8.71 17.95 3.12
CA ILE A 230 7.27 17.68 3.12
C ILE A 230 6.69 17.85 1.73
N ASP A 231 6.98 18.95 1.04
CA ASP A 231 6.49 19.21 -0.32
C ASP A 231 6.88 18.06 -1.28
N GLY A 232 8.14 17.61 -1.20
CA GLY A 232 8.59 16.47 -2.01
C GLY A 232 7.88 15.16 -1.68
N LEU A 233 7.49 14.95 -0.42
CA LEU A 233 6.76 13.76 0.02
C LEU A 233 5.27 13.82 -0.34
N LEU A 234 4.65 14.99 -0.38
CA LEU A 234 3.23 15.16 -0.72
C LEU A 234 2.94 14.82 -2.19
N ASP A 235 3.92 14.93 -3.08
CA ASP A 235 3.79 14.47 -4.47
C ASP A 235 3.62 12.94 -4.57
N LEU A 236 3.92 12.21 -3.49
CA LEU A 236 3.82 10.76 -3.46
C LEU A 236 2.43 10.32 -3.00
N SER A 237 1.83 9.38 -3.73
CA SER A 237 0.49 8.87 -3.44
C SER A 237 0.48 7.34 -3.25
N PRO A 238 1.12 6.83 -2.19
CA PRO A 238 1.09 5.40 -1.91
C PRO A 238 -0.32 4.92 -1.56
N ALA A 239 -0.57 3.66 -1.91
CA ALA A 239 -1.84 3.01 -1.62
C ALA A 239 -1.62 1.52 -1.35
N LYS A 240 -2.64 0.87 -0.81
CA LYS A 240 -2.67 -0.56 -0.52
C LYS A 240 -1.92 -0.94 0.77
N TYR A 241 -2.40 -2.03 1.33
CA TYR A 241 -1.92 -2.59 2.59
C TYR A 241 -1.45 -4.03 2.39
N GLN A 242 -0.56 -4.48 3.27
CA GLN A 242 -0.19 -5.89 3.42
C GLN A 242 -1.30 -6.65 4.16
N ARG A 243 -1.14 -7.96 4.33
CA ARG A 243 -2.04 -8.77 5.17
C ARG A 243 -1.60 -8.81 6.63
N VAL A 244 -0.37 -8.42 6.91
CA VAL A 244 0.28 -8.44 8.21
C VAL A 244 0.64 -7.03 8.67
N SER A 245 0.80 -6.83 9.97
CA SER A 245 1.21 -5.55 10.58
C SER A 245 2.73 -5.36 10.54
N LEU A 246 3.20 -4.13 10.76
CA LEU A 246 4.63 -3.84 10.94
C LEU A 246 5.22 -4.67 12.08
N LYS A 247 4.51 -4.77 13.21
CA LYS A 247 4.92 -5.57 14.36
C LYS A 247 5.17 -7.03 13.99
N ALA A 248 4.24 -7.66 13.26
CA ALA A 248 4.40 -9.04 12.82
C ALA A 248 5.57 -9.19 11.83
N MET A 249 5.73 -8.26 10.88
CA MET A 249 6.84 -8.30 9.93
C MET A 249 8.19 -8.11 10.61
N ARG A 250 8.32 -7.15 11.51
CA ARG A 250 9.56 -6.92 12.28
C ARG A 250 9.93 -8.13 13.15
N LYS A 251 8.94 -8.85 13.68
CA LYS A 251 9.17 -10.06 14.46
C LYS A 251 9.67 -11.24 13.59
N MET A 252 9.23 -11.30 12.32
CA MET A 252 9.68 -12.33 11.38
C MET A 252 10.98 -11.96 10.64
N GLN A 253 11.30 -10.67 10.56
CA GLN A 253 12.41 -10.15 9.77
C GLN A 253 13.76 -10.82 10.06
N PRO A 254 14.22 -11.00 11.32
CA PRO A 254 15.51 -11.65 11.60
C PRO A 254 15.60 -13.05 10.98
N TYR A 255 14.53 -13.82 11.07
CA TYR A 255 14.49 -15.18 10.52
C TYR A 255 14.50 -15.19 8.99
N LEU A 256 13.89 -14.18 8.36
CA LEU A 256 13.97 -14.01 6.91
C LEU A 256 15.36 -13.56 6.46
N GLU A 257 16.03 -12.70 7.21
CA GLU A 257 17.41 -12.29 6.97
C GLU A 257 18.38 -13.47 7.08
N ASP A 258 18.12 -14.39 8.01
CA ASP A 258 18.86 -15.65 8.14
C ASP A 258 18.58 -16.65 6.98
N GLY A 259 17.64 -16.31 6.08
CA GLY A 259 17.35 -17.10 4.88
C GLY A 259 16.22 -18.10 5.02
N LEU A 260 15.47 -18.09 6.14
CA LEU A 260 14.28 -18.93 6.25
C LEU A 260 13.20 -18.50 5.27
N ILE A 261 12.51 -19.48 4.69
CA ILE A 261 11.31 -19.22 3.88
C ILE A 261 10.15 -18.78 4.79
N TYR A 262 9.15 -18.12 4.21
CA TYR A 262 8.08 -17.43 4.94
C TYR A 262 7.38 -18.27 6.01
N ASP A 263 6.97 -19.50 5.69
CA ASP A 263 6.29 -20.40 6.63
C ASP A 263 7.18 -20.76 7.82
N LYS A 264 8.47 -21.02 7.58
CA LYS A 264 9.45 -21.31 8.62
C LYS A 264 9.77 -20.07 9.46
N ALA A 265 9.85 -18.90 8.86
CA ALA A 265 10.00 -17.64 9.57
C ALA A 265 8.79 -17.35 10.47
N CYS A 266 7.56 -17.65 10.02
CA CYS A 266 6.35 -17.55 10.85
C CYS A 266 6.45 -18.48 12.08
N GLU A 267 6.77 -19.77 11.89
CA GLU A 267 6.91 -20.74 12.96
C GLU A 267 8.01 -20.30 13.98
N ALA A 268 9.17 -19.87 13.49
CA ALA A 268 10.26 -19.38 14.32
C ALA A 268 9.90 -18.10 15.11
N ALA A 269 9.09 -17.22 14.51
CA ALA A 269 8.55 -16.03 15.18
C ALA A 269 7.41 -16.36 16.18
N GLY A 270 7.04 -17.64 16.33
CA GLY A 270 6.00 -18.10 17.25
C GLY A 270 4.57 -17.90 16.70
N TYR A 271 4.41 -17.76 15.39
CA TYR A 271 3.09 -17.72 14.74
C TYR A 271 2.70 -19.10 14.23
N ASP A 272 1.49 -19.54 14.58
CA ASP A 272 0.93 -20.78 14.05
C ASP A 272 0.31 -20.51 12.65
N PHE A 273 1.09 -20.78 11.61
CA PHE A 273 0.64 -20.63 10.23
C PHE A 273 -0.48 -21.64 9.87
N ARG A 274 -0.50 -22.79 10.53
CA ARG A 274 -1.50 -23.85 10.28
C ARG A 274 -2.86 -23.53 10.90
N ALA A 275 -2.86 -22.91 12.08
CA ALA A 275 -4.09 -22.47 12.73
C ALA A 275 -4.89 -21.44 11.90
N LEU A 276 -4.20 -20.70 11.02
CA LEU A 276 -4.85 -19.76 10.08
C LEU A 276 -5.61 -20.46 8.96
N ASN A 277 -5.23 -21.70 8.65
CA ASN A 277 -5.87 -22.55 7.64
C ASN A 277 -6.86 -23.54 8.28
N ASP A 278 -7.06 -23.46 9.61
CA ASP A 278 -8.12 -24.21 10.26
C ASP A 278 -9.43 -23.68 9.67
N GLY A 279 -9.96 -24.50 8.75
CA GLY A 279 -11.14 -24.16 7.98
C GLY A 279 -12.31 -23.96 8.92
N SER A 280 -12.43 -22.75 9.47
CA SER A 280 -13.68 -22.35 10.12
C SER A 280 -14.78 -22.69 9.14
N LYS A 281 -15.63 -23.66 9.51
CA LYS A 281 -16.79 -24.05 8.72
C LYS A 281 -17.47 -22.77 8.27
N LYS A 282 -17.48 -22.53 6.98
CA LYS A 282 -18.09 -21.33 6.41
C LYS A 282 -19.56 -21.33 6.79
N HIS A 283 -19.92 -20.46 7.71
CA HIS A 283 -21.30 -20.31 8.15
C HIS A 283 -22.11 -19.60 7.08
N LEU A 284 -23.34 -20.08 6.88
CA LEU A 284 -24.30 -19.37 6.03
C LEU A 284 -24.55 -17.97 6.57
N LEU A 285 -24.62 -16.99 5.68
CA LEU A 285 -25.01 -15.62 6.01
C LEU A 285 -26.52 -15.59 6.32
N LYS A 286 -26.87 -15.84 7.57
CA LYS A 286 -28.24 -15.90 8.09
C LYS A 286 -28.28 -15.33 9.50
N GLY A 287 -29.45 -14.92 9.93
CA GLY A 287 -29.68 -14.44 11.29
C GLY A 287 -30.14 -13.00 11.36
N GLU A 288 -30.44 -12.56 12.57
CA GLU A 288 -30.97 -11.22 12.81
C GLU A 288 -30.00 -10.11 12.45
N GLU A 289 -28.69 -10.32 12.69
CA GLU A 289 -27.63 -9.35 12.34
C GLU A 289 -27.58 -9.07 10.84
N ILE A 290 -27.61 -10.12 10.02
CA ILE A 290 -27.60 -9.98 8.55
C ILE A 290 -28.88 -9.31 8.06
N ASN A 291 -30.02 -9.66 8.64
CA ASN A 291 -31.32 -9.05 8.31
C ASN A 291 -31.36 -7.57 8.73
N ALA A 292 -30.78 -7.22 9.88
CA ALA A 292 -30.67 -5.84 10.33
C ALA A 292 -29.83 -5.02 9.32
N ILE A 293 -28.63 -5.48 8.96
CA ILE A 293 -27.77 -4.82 7.97
C ILE A 293 -28.50 -4.60 6.64
N VAL A 294 -29.22 -5.63 6.16
CA VAL A 294 -29.99 -5.51 4.91
C VAL A 294 -31.16 -4.53 5.05
N ASN A 295 -31.78 -4.47 6.22
CA ASN A 295 -32.91 -3.57 6.47
C ASN A 295 -32.50 -2.11 6.60
N ASP A 296 -31.32 -1.82 7.09
CA ASP A 296 -30.75 -0.48 7.21
C ASP A 296 -30.43 0.14 5.84
N ILE A 297 -30.37 -0.67 4.79
CA ILE A 297 -30.13 -0.15 3.42
C ILE A 297 -31.39 0.55 2.95
N THR A 298 -31.33 1.87 2.86
CA THR A 298 -32.44 2.75 2.45
C THR A 298 -32.69 2.72 0.94
N ASN A 299 -31.65 2.52 0.12
CA ASN A 299 -31.77 2.45 -1.33
C ASN A 299 -32.33 1.08 -1.78
N PRO A 300 -33.54 1.02 -2.41
CA PRO A 300 -34.16 -0.25 -2.78
C PRO A 300 -33.36 -1.09 -3.79
N VAL A 301 -32.64 -0.43 -4.70
CA VAL A 301 -31.82 -1.11 -5.71
C VAL A 301 -30.64 -1.78 -5.05
N VAL A 302 -29.92 -1.05 -4.17
CA VAL A 302 -28.80 -1.58 -3.40
C VAL A 302 -29.26 -2.71 -2.48
N LYS A 303 -30.37 -2.53 -1.77
CA LYS A 303 -30.97 -3.56 -0.91
C LYS A 303 -31.24 -4.86 -1.67
N ARG A 304 -31.80 -4.76 -2.88
CA ARG A 304 -32.07 -5.91 -3.74
C ARG A 304 -30.77 -6.61 -4.16
N SER A 305 -29.78 -5.84 -4.61
CA SER A 305 -28.45 -6.37 -5.00
C SER A 305 -27.77 -7.11 -3.85
N VAL A 306 -27.71 -6.51 -2.66
CA VAL A 306 -27.11 -7.13 -1.48
C VAL A 306 -27.85 -8.41 -1.10
N SER A 307 -29.19 -8.39 -1.10
CA SER A 307 -30.00 -9.59 -0.81
C SER A 307 -29.73 -10.72 -1.80
N GLN A 308 -29.59 -10.44 -3.09
CA GLN A 308 -29.25 -11.45 -4.09
C GLN A 308 -27.83 -11.96 -3.92
N THR A 309 -26.87 -11.08 -3.62
CA THR A 309 -25.48 -11.47 -3.34
C THR A 309 -25.40 -12.45 -2.16
N ILE A 310 -26.12 -12.17 -1.07
CA ILE A 310 -26.21 -13.08 0.11
C ILE A 310 -26.74 -14.45 -0.31
N LYS A 311 -27.78 -14.51 -1.14
CA LYS A 311 -28.33 -15.79 -1.64
C LYS A 311 -27.31 -16.58 -2.45
N VAL A 312 -26.59 -15.90 -3.35
CA VAL A 312 -25.52 -16.52 -4.17
C VAL A 312 -24.38 -17.05 -3.28
N ILE A 313 -23.91 -16.24 -2.33
CA ILE A 313 -22.86 -16.64 -1.40
C ILE A 313 -23.32 -17.88 -0.60
N ASN A 314 -24.54 -17.87 -0.05
CA ASN A 314 -25.08 -19.00 0.69
C ASN A 314 -25.18 -20.26 -0.18
N ALA A 315 -25.58 -20.14 -1.43
CA ALA A 315 -25.61 -21.27 -2.36
C ALA A 315 -24.21 -21.85 -2.63
N ILE A 316 -23.19 -20.97 -2.78
CA ILE A 316 -21.79 -21.38 -2.94
C ILE A 316 -21.30 -22.09 -1.67
N ILE A 317 -21.59 -21.54 -0.49
CA ILE A 317 -21.21 -22.18 0.79
C ILE A 317 -21.88 -23.54 0.95
N GLN A 318 -23.14 -23.68 0.58
CA GLN A 318 -23.84 -24.96 0.63
C GLN A 318 -23.25 -26.01 -0.31
N LYS A 319 -22.82 -25.58 -1.49
CA LYS A 319 -22.29 -26.49 -2.51
C LYS A 319 -20.82 -26.86 -2.32
N TYR A 320 -20.00 -25.93 -1.83
CA TYR A 320 -18.54 -26.05 -1.80
C TYR A 320 -17.91 -25.79 -0.43
N GLY A 321 -18.71 -25.50 0.60
CA GLY A 321 -18.25 -25.04 1.91
C GLY A 321 -18.08 -26.13 2.95
N SER A 322 -17.94 -27.40 2.54
CA SER A 322 -17.67 -28.54 3.43
C SER A 322 -16.19 -28.66 3.78
#